data_2975f752c8cc41d18a632096638be005
#
_entry.id   2975f752c8cc41d18a632096638be005
#
_cell.length_a   1.000
_cell.length_b   1.000
_cell.length_c   1.000
_cell.angle_alpha   90.00
_cell.angle_beta   90.00
_cell.angle_gamma   90.00
#
_symmetry.space_group_name_H-M   'P 1'
#
loop_
_entity.id
_entity.type
_entity.pdbx_description
1 polymer ?
#
loop_
_entity_poly.entity_id
_entity_poly.type
_entity_poly.pdbx_seq_one_letter_code
_entity_poly.pdbx_strand_id
1 'polypeptide(L)'
;EDIQTVVKGKSFKVIFYMNEALLSTDFADMDLSVRSSNALKRAGYHTIGELIENIESFSELEKIKNCGKTSVYEISGRLFFYQYSQLSKDKRQQYLMDVLKLNGIMPE
;
A
#
# COMPACT_ATOMS: atom_id res chain seq x y z
N GLU A 1 8.88 -15.56 -10.40
CA GLU A 1 8.68 -15.35 -8.97
C GLU A 1 8.69 -13.86 -8.66
N ASP A 2 7.68 -13.40 -7.94
CA ASP A 2 7.52 -11.96 -7.70
C ASP A 2 8.49 -11.48 -6.62
N ILE A 3 9.12 -10.33 -6.88
CA ILE A 3 9.94 -9.65 -5.89
C ILE A 3 8.98 -8.97 -4.91
N GLN A 4 9.26 -9.12 -3.63
CA GLN A 4 8.44 -8.52 -2.59
C GLN A 4 9.15 -7.32 -1.96
N THR A 5 8.37 -6.34 -1.54
CA THR A 5 8.86 -5.25 -0.72
C THR A 5 7.91 -5.06 0.46
N VAL A 6 8.44 -4.55 1.56
CA VAL A 6 7.66 -4.28 2.77
C VAL A 6 7.62 -2.79 3.01
N VAL A 7 6.42 -2.24 3.16
CA VAL A 7 6.24 -0.83 3.53
C VAL A 7 5.65 -0.78 4.93
N LYS A 8 6.32 -0.06 5.83
CA LYS A 8 5.89 0.06 7.22
C LYS A 8 4.74 1.06 7.34
N GLY A 9 3.69 0.67 8.05
CA GLY A 9 2.67 1.61 8.49
C GLY A 9 2.95 2.04 9.93
N LYS A 10 2.06 2.81 10.52
CA LYS A 10 2.22 3.25 11.91
C LYS A 10 2.13 2.10 12.90
N SER A 11 1.24 1.17 12.64
CA SER A 11 1.00 0.05 13.53
C SER A 11 1.08 -1.28 12.83
N PHE A 12 1.37 -1.27 11.51
CA PHE A 12 1.46 -2.54 10.83
C PHE A 12 2.22 -2.42 9.50
N LYS A 13 2.76 -3.54 9.04
CA LYS A 13 3.57 -3.62 7.83
C LYS A 13 2.77 -4.30 6.72
N VAL A 14 2.94 -3.85 5.49
CA VAL A 14 2.27 -4.41 4.33
C VAL A 14 3.30 -4.93 3.33
N ILE A 15 3.04 -6.12 2.79
CA ILE A 15 3.88 -6.71 1.75
C ILE A 15 3.29 -6.33 0.39
N PHE A 16 4.15 -5.92 -0.52
CA PHE A 16 3.75 -5.66 -1.91
C PHE A 16 4.57 -6.52 -2.86
N TYR A 17 3.92 -7.08 -3.85
CA TYR A 17 4.59 -7.82 -4.93
C TYR A 17 4.92 -6.83 -6.04
N MET A 18 6.20 -6.71 -6.36
CA MET A 18 6.71 -5.70 -7.29
C MET A 18 6.57 -6.16 -8.73
N ASN A 19 5.34 -6.44 -9.15
CA ASN A 19 5.09 -6.81 -10.54
C ASN A 19 4.58 -5.59 -11.30
N GLU A 20 4.76 -5.62 -12.62
CA GLU A 20 4.44 -4.49 -13.48
C GLU A 20 2.96 -4.10 -13.42
N ALA A 21 2.07 -5.06 -13.32
CA ALA A 21 0.65 -4.79 -13.26
C ALA A 21 0.28 -3.98 -12.03
N LEU A 22 0.84 -4.33 -10.87
CA LEU A 22 0.62 -3.58 -9.64
C LEU A 22 1.26 -2.20 -9.72
N LEU A 23 2.54 -2.15 -10.10
CA LEU A 23 3.30 -0.91 -10.08
C LEU A 23 2.77 0.16 -11.02
N SER A 24 2.18 -0.25 -12.15
CA SER A 24 1.63 0.68 -13.13
C SER A 24 0.20 1.11 -12.85
N THR A 25 -0.43 0.57 -11.80
CA THR A 25 -1.80 0.93 -11.45
C THR A 25 -1.89 2.38 -11.02
N ASP A 26 -2.78 3.14 -11.68
CA ASP A 26 -3.01 4.54 -11.36
C ASP A 26 -3.88 4.66 -10.11
N PHE A 27 -3.57 5.63 -9.25
CA PHE A 27 -4.37 5.88 -8.06
C PHE A 27 -5.82 6.26 -8.37
N ALA A 28 -6.09 6.75 -9.57
CA ALA A 28 -7.46 7.05 -10.00
C ALA A 28 -8.34 5.79 -10.04
N ASP A 29 -7.72 4.61 -10.17
CA ASP A 29 -8.45 3.33 -10.24
C ASP A 29 -8.68 2.70 -8.87
N MET A 30 -8.32 3.37 -7.79
CA MET A 30 -8.31 2.80 -6.44
C MET A 30 -9.40 3.27 -5.49
N ASP A 31 -10.36 3.99 -5.95
CA ASP A 31 -11.47 4.45 -5.11
C ASP A 31 -11.02 5.16 -3.82
N LEU A 32 -10.01 6.01 -3.94
CA LEU A 32 -9.56 6.84 -2.83
C LEU A 32 -10.45 8.07 -2.70
N SER A 33 -10.54 8.62 -1.48
CA SER A 33 -11.23 9.88 -1.29
C SER A 33 -10.56 10.99 -2.10
N VAL A 34 -11.31 12.05 -2.39
CA VAL A 34 -10.78 13.20 -3.12
C VAL A 34 -9.58 13.80 -2.38
N ARG A 35 -9.66 13.85 -1.05
CA ARG A 35 -8.61 14.40 -0.22
C ARG A 35 -7.31 13.61 -0.36
N SER A 36 -7.38 12.28 -0.22
CA SER A 36 -6.22 11.41 -0.35
C SER A 36 -5.65 11.43 -1.76
N SER A 37 -6.51 11.39 -2.76
CA SER A 37 -6.11 11.43 -4.16
C SER A 37 -5.37 12.74 -4.48
N ASN A 38 -5.90 13.87 -4.02
CA ASN A 38 -5.28 15.18 -4.25
C ASN A 38 -3.93 15.30 -3.53
N ALA A 39 -3.81 14.73 -2.32
CA ALA A 39 -2.56 14.75 -1.59
C ALA A 39 -1.46 14.01 -2.36
N LEU A 40 -1.78 12.83 -2.89
CA LEU A 40 -0.84 12.04 -3.67
C LEU A 40 -0.41 12.77 -4.95
N LYS A 41 -1.37 13.40 -5.64
CA LYS A 41 -1.08 14.17 -6.85
C LYS A 41 -0.14 15.34 -6.56
N ARG A 42 -0.36 16.06 -5.46
CA ARG A 42 0.51 17.17 -5.07
C ARG A 42 1.94 16.73 -4.79
N ALA A 43 2.09 15.52 -4.26
CA ALA A 43 3.40 14.95 -4.00
C ALA A 43 4.08 14.40 -5.25
N GLY A 44 3.35 14.37 -6.38
CA GLY A 44 3.89 13.86 -7.65
C GLY A 44 3.70 12.36 -7.83
N TYR A 45 2.85 11.73 -7.02
CA TYR A 45 2.61 10.29 -7.13
C TYR A 45 1.32 10.02 -7.90
N HIS A 46 1.44 9.32 -9.01
CA HIS A 46 0.29 8.96 -9.85
C HIS A 46 0.01 7.46 -9.87
N THR A 47 1.03 6.65 -9.64
CA THR A 47 0.90 5.19 -9.65
C THR A 47 1.40 4.59 -8.34
N ILE A 48 0.96 3.36 -8.08
CA ILE A 48 1.40 2.61 -6.91
C ILE A 48 2.93 2.48 -6.92
N GLY A 49 3.52 2.19 -8.07
CA GLY A 49 4.97 2.05 -8.20
C GLY A 49 5.72 3.31 -7.82
N GLU A 50 5.25 4.46 -8.27
CA GLU A 50 5.88 5.74 -7.94
C GLU A 50 5.90 5.97 -6.43
N LEU A 51 4.82 5.59 -5.74
CA LEU A 51 4.76 5.74 -4.30
C LEU A 51 5.67 4.73 -3.59
N ILE A 52 5.49 3.46 -3.87
CA ILE A 52 6.19 2.38 -3.17
C ILE A 52 7.71 2.48 -3.36
N GLU A 53 8.16 2.88 -4.52
CA GLU A 53 9.59 3.02 -4.81
C GLU A 53 10.24 4.20 -4.08
N ASN A 54 9.44 5.15 -3.60
CA ASN A 54 9.95 6.37 -2.99
C ASN A 54 9.72 6.48 -1.48
N ILE A 55 9.02 5.53 -0.87
CA ILE A 55 8.80 5.55 0.58
C ILE A 55 9.23 4.23 1.21
N GLU A 56 9.71 4.29 2.45
CA GLU A 56 9.98 3.12 3.27
C GLU A 56 8.86 2.90 4.28
N SER A 57 8.13 3.97 4.60
CA SER A 57 7.06 3.93 5.58
C SER A 57 5.92 4.84 5.14
N PHE A 58 4.69 4.39 5.35
CA PHE A 58 3.51 5.20 5.07
C PHE A 58 3.47 6.47 5.91
N SER A 59 4.17 6.51 7.04
CA SER A 59 4.23 7.72 7.87
C SER A 59 4.90 8.88 7.13
N GLU A 60 5.69 8.61 6.11
CA GLU A 60 6.30 9.66 5.28
C GLU A 60 5.25 10.48 4.54
N LEU A 61 4.07 9.91 4.32
CA LEU A 61 2.97 10.63 3.67
C LEU A 61 2.43 11.77 4.52
N GLU A 62 2.67 11.76 5.83
CA GLU A 62 2.24 12.83 6.72
C GLU A 62 2.97 14.16 6.43
N LYS A 63 4.10 14.08 5.73
CA LYS A 63 4.85 15.28 5.32
C LYS A 63 4.17 16.02 4.18
N ILE A 64 3.25 15.35 3.48
CA ILE A 64 2.52 15.98 2.39
C ILE A 64 1.49 16.95 2.97
N LYS A 65 1.45 18.17 2.46
CA LYS A 65 0.50 19.18 2.90
C LYS A 65 -0.93 18.66 2.76
N ASN A 66 -1.71 18.82 3.81
CA ASN A 66 -3.11 18.37 3.88
C ASN A 66 -3.31 16.86 3.84
N CYS A 67 -2.25 16.09 4.09
CA CYS A 67 -2.34 14.64 4.24
C CYS A 67 -2.19 14.30 5.71
N GLY A 68 -3.30 14.21 6.43
CA GLY A 68 -3.29 13.88 7.84
C GLY A 68 -3.29 12.37 8.07
N LYS A 69 -3.34 11.98 9.34
CA LYS A 69 -3.32 10.57 9.74
C LYS A 69 -4.45 9.76 9.09
N THR A 70 -5.64 10.34 9.00
CA THR A 70 -6.79 9.67 8.38
C THR A 70 -6.52 9.31 6.93
N SER A 71 -5.93 10.25 6.17
CA SER A 71 -5.57 10.00 4.78
C SER A 71 -4.48 8.93 4.66
N VAL A 72 -3.50 8.95 5.57
CA VAL A 72 -2.45 7.92 5.58
C VAL A 72 -3.05 6.53 5.81
N TYR A 73 -3.96 6.39 6.77
CA TYR A 73 -4.63 5.12 7.03
C TYR A 73 -5.47 4.67 5.83
N GLU A 74 -6.17 5.60 5.21
CA GLU A 74 -6.97 5.29 4.02
C GLU A 74 -6.09 4.78 2.89
N ILE A 75 -5.01 5.50 2.59
CA ILE A 75 -4.09 5.14 1.51
C ILE A 75 -3.49 3.76 1.77
N SER A 76 -2.94 3.53 2.96
CA SER A 76 -2.31 2.25 3.29
C SER A 76 -3.30 1.09 3.27
N GLY A 77 -4.50 1.31 3.80
CA GLY A 77 -5.55 0.29 3.80
C GLY A 77 -6.05 -0.05 2.41
N ARG A 78 -6.23 0.96 1.56
CA ARG A 78 -6.66 0.73 0.18
C ARG A 78 -5.59 0.03 -0.64
N LEU A 79 -4.33 0.37 -0.43
CA LEU A 79 -3.22 -0.32 -1.09
C LEU A 79 -3.13 -1.79 -0.68
N PHE A 80 -3.27 -2.06 0.62
CA PHE A 80 -3.30 -3.43 1.11
C PHE A 80 -4.45 -4.22 0.45
N PHE A 81 -5.64 -3.66 0.47
CA PHE A 81 -6.81 -4.31 -0.10
C PHE A 81 -6.65 -4.54 -1.60
N TYR A 82 -6.10 -3.56 -2.31
CA TYR A 82 -5.88 -3.68 -3.75
C TYR A 82 -4.90 -4.82 -4.04
N GLN A 83 -3.76 -4.87 -3.32
CA GLN A 83 -2.81 -5.96 -3.46
C GLN A 83 -3.48 -7.31 -3.20
N TYR A 84 -4.26 -7.40 -2.15
CA TYR A 84 -4.99 -8.62 -1.80
C TYR A 84 -5.95 -9.01 -2.93
N SER A 85 -6.71 -8.06 -3.47
CA SER A 85 -7.72 -8.32 -4.49
C SER A 85 -7.13 -8.77 -5.83
N GLN A 86 -5.87 -8.41 -6.11
CA GLN A 86 -5.20 -8.80 -7.35
C GLN A 86 -4.69 -10.23 -7.33
N LEU A 87 -4.66 -10.86 -6.18
CA LEU A 87 -4.17 -12.22 -6.04
C LEU A 87 -5.26 -13.25 -6.32
N SER A 88 -4.85 -14.42 -6.83
CA SER A 88 -5.78 -15.55 -6.98
C SER A 88 -6.26 -16.02 -5.62
N LYS A 89 -7.38 -16.72 -5.60
CA LYS A 89 -8.00 -17.20 -4.36
C LYS A 89 -7.02 -17.98 -3.48
N ASP A 90 -6.23 -18.84 -4.11
CA ASP A 90 -5.25 -19.67 -3.38
C ASP A 90 -4.12 -18.83 -2.77
N LYS A 91 -3.68 -17.81 -3.51
CA LYS A 91 -2.59 -16.95 -3.05
C LYS A 91 -3.04 -15.94 -1.99
N ARG A 92 -4.31 -15.57 -1.97
CA ARG A 92 -4.85 -14.61 -1.00
C ARG A 92 -4.66 -15.09 0.44
N GLN A 93 -4.97 -16.35 0.69
CA GLN A 93 -4.86 -16.90 2.03
C GLN A 93 -3.40 -16.89 2.49
N GLN A 94 -2.49 -17.33 1.64
CA GLN A 94 -1.07 -17.34 1.98
C GLN A 94 -0.53 -15.92 2.19
N TYR A 95 -0.94 -14.99 1.34
CA TYR A 95 -0.55 -13.59 1.46
C TYR A 95 -1.00 -13.02 2.81
N LEU A 96 -2.26 -13.25 3.17
CA LEU A 96 -2.80 -12.75 4.44
C LEU A 96 -2.03 -13.34 5.62
N MET A 97 -1.75 -14.64 5.59
CA MET A 97 -0.97 -15.28 6.65
C MET A 97 0.44 -14.69 6.74
N ASP A 98 1.07 -14.44 5.61
CA ASP A 98 2.42 -13.85 5.59
C ASP A 98 2.43 -12.45 6.18
N VAL A 99 1.41 -11.64 5.88
CA VAL A 99 1.28 -10.29 6.44
C VAL A 99 1.06 -10.37 7.95
N LEU A 100 0.20 -11.29 8.42
CA LEU A 100 -0.06 -11.45 9.85
C LEU A 100 1.19 -11.90 10.61
N LYS A 101 1.96 -12.83 10.04
CA LYS A 101 3.21 -13.29 10.64
C LYS A 101 4.24 -12.17 10.70
N LEU A 102 4.34 -11.39 9.64
CA LEU A 102 5.26 -10.25 9.57
C LEU A 102 4.97 -9.24 10.67
N ASN A 103 3.71 -9.10 11.04
CA ASN A 103 3.27 -8.15 12.07
C ASN A 103 3.22 -8.75 13.47
N GLY A 104 3.63 -10.00 13.63
CA GLY A 104 3.65 -10.68 14.92
C GLY A 104 2.28 -11.02 15.47
N ILE A 105 1.25 -11.00 14.64
CA ILE A 105 -0.13 -11.28 15.07
C ILE A 105 -0.39 -12.78 15.08
N MET A 106 0.32 -13.52 14.24
CA MET A 106 0.14 -14.94 14.08
C MET A 106 1.45 -15.66 14.38
N PRO A 107 1.44 -16.68 15.24
CA PRO A 107 2.67 -17.42 15.53
C PRO A 107 3.12 -18.22 14.30
N GLU A 108 4.40 -18.42 14.21
CA GLU A 108 4.97 -19.21 13.12
C GLU A 108 4.71 -20.69 13.29
#